data_051e6aa3f51ee4992c17f37cd54f2ae0
#
_entry.id   051e6aa3f51ee4992c17f37cd54f2ae0
#
_cell.length_a   1.000
_cell.length_b   1.000
_cell.length_c   1.000
_cell.angle_alpha   90.00
_cell.angle_beta   90.00
_cell.angle_gamma   90.00
#
_symmetry.space_group_name_H-M   'P 1'
#
loop_
_entity.id
_entity.type
_entity.pdbx_description
1 polymer ?
#
loop_
_entity_poly.entity_id
_entity_poly.type
_entity_poly.pdbx_seq_one_letter_code
_entity_poly.pdbx_strand_id
1 'polypeptide(L)'
;WSAETGASWLTVTEEAEGIVLAAADNKADSERRTEITIACGQATAHITVIQMAPEHRTNRYRILKTFDMGAVLSKNGRYAAGNVKTVRTDDVWENRPTVIDIETDEWIQFGPLPDDLYCIEVPFAVSDEGTVFFYDSNTNGCIGFDISGNAFTPKAPAGQTTIPQVQSISADGRIWVGWGHQPGNLYQPIRWIDGEPEILPVPPLNFRDAPYVTGVTVRGCSADGSVIYGSTWDNLDFGMLYWKDGKVDWVGSDVRETQTVQIDNGIGETIDYRLVNGMIATAEYTKISPNGRWIAGAYRTEKLAGNDIARTQYPAFFNTETGKTTIVTDFGEGYASHATDDGLGIILLGTFLPSSGIVYDIEHQVSLGSVEEWVSDNYGIVIPTGYITYITPDRSRLMGNVLESTAVGTRVVSWYVAPPLEK
;
A
#
# COMPACT_ATOMS: atom_id res chain seq x y z
N TRP A 1 -4.31 28.43 26.79
CA TRP A 1 -3.03 27.98 26.25
C TRP A 1 -2.34 29.11 25.48
N SER A 2 -1.04 29.08 25.31
CA SER A 2 -0.27 30.03 24.52
C SER A 2 0.72 29.28 23.63
N ALA A 3 1.10 29.90 22.50
CA ALA A 3 2.12 29.37 21.60
C ALA A 3 3.14 30.47 21.24
N GLU A 4 4.41 30.22 21.48
CA GLU A 4 5.49 31.19 21.29
C GLU A 4 6.65 30.62 20.48
N THR A 5 7.32 31.48 19.71
CA THR A 5 8.56 31.17 19.01
C THR A 5 9.55 32.31 19.14
N GLY A 6 10.84 31.98 19.26
CA GLY A 6 11.92 32.98 19.25
C GLY A 6 12.35 33.41 17.84
N ALA A 7 11.81 32.82 16.79
CA ALA A 7 12.23 33.08 15.42
C ALA A 7 11.51 34.30 14.81
N SER A 8 12.24 35.32 14.42
CA SER A 8 11.68 36.54 13.77
C SER A 8 11.05 36.29 12.39
N TRP A 9 11.32 35.15 11.78
CA TRP A 9 10.81 34.79 10.46
C TRP A 9 9.51 33.97 10.52
N LEU A 10 9.07 33.57 11.71
CA LEU A 10 7.86 32.75 11.92
C LEU A 10 6.90 33.50 12.82
N THR A 11 5.70 33.75 12.33
CA THR A 11 4.60 34.31 13.09
C THR A 11 3.68 33.17 13.52
N VAL A 12 3.38 33.11 14.82
CA VAL A 12 2.44 32.15 15.39
C VAL A 12 1.19 32.93 15.78
N THR A 13 0.03 32.54 15.23
CA THR A 13 -1.27 33.13 15.59
C THR A 13 -2.11 32.07 16.27
N GLU A 14 -2.61 32.38 17.46
CA GLU A 14 -3.52 31.49 18.20
C GLU A 14 -4.94 31.64 17.69
N GLU A 15 -5.61 30.54 17.44
CA GLU A 15 -7.02 30.48 17.06
C GLU A 15 -7.80 29.58 18.05
N ALA A 16 -9.13 29.53 17.94
CA ALA A 16 -9.96 28.79 18.88
C ALA A 16 -9.64 27.28 18.92
N GLU A 17 -9.25 26.71 17.78
CA GLU A 17 -9.04 25.27 17.61
C GLU A 17 -7.58 24.90 17.27
N GLY A 18 -6.64 25.85 17.28
CA GLY A 18 -5.25 25.57 16.93
C GLY A 18 -4.36 26.79 16.78
N ILE A 19 -3.22 26.60 16.14
CA ILE A 19 -2.31 27.68 15.76
C ILE A 19 -2.23 27.79 14.25
N VAL A 20 -2.13 29.02 13.74
CA VAL A 20 -1.80 29.33 12.36
C VAL A 20 -0.36 29.80 12.31
N LEU A 21 0.42 29.21 11.41
CA LEU A 21 1.83 29.54 11.19
C LEU A 21 1.98 30.32 9.87
N ALA A 22 2.57 31.50 9.94
CA ALA A 22 2.97 32.26 8.76
C ALA A 22 4.49 32.50 8.79
N ALA A 23 5.19 31.97 7.78
CA ALA A 23 6.63 32.10 7.68
C ALA A 23 7.01 33.09 6.60
N ALA A 24 7.91 34.03 6.91
CA ALA A 24 8.56 34.86 5.91
C ALA A 24 9.42 34.02 4.97
N ASP A 25 9.66 34.45 3.74
CA ASP A 25 10.49 33.69 2.80
C ASP A 25 11.91 33.47 3.34
N ASN A 26 12.38 32.23 3.23
CA ASN A 26 13.77 31.89 3.48
C ASN A 26 14.58 32.30 2.22
N LYS A 27 15.41 33.31 2.33
CA LYS A 27 16.28 33.79 1.24
C LYS A 27 17.71 33.27 1.35
N ALA A 28 18.01 32.47 2.38
CA ALA A 28 19.33 31.88 2.57
C ALA A 28 19.47 30.59 1.76
N ASP A 29 20.69 30.21 1.43
CA ASP A 29 21.05 28.98 0.70
C ASP A 29 20.99 27.72 1.60
N SER A 30 20.56 27.86 2.86
CA SER A 30 20.42 26.77 3.82
C SER A 30 19.05 26.78 4.47
N GLU A 31 18.63 25.62 4.97
CA GLU A 31 17.45 25.54 5.80
C GLU A 31 17.59 26.36 7.08
N ARG A 32 16.44 26.74 7.64
CA ARG A 32 16.38 27.33 8.99
C ARG A 32 15.36 26.59 9.85
N ARG A 33 15.70 26.48 11.13
CA ARG A 33 14.89 25.73 12.10
C ARG A 33 14.53 26.63 13.27
N THR A 34 13.38 26.39 13.86
CA THR A 34 12.97 26.97 15.14
C THR A 34 12.04 26.03 15.87
N GLU A 35 11.88 26.28 17.15
CA GLU A 35 10.93 25.58 17.98
C GLU A 35 9.77 26.50 18.35
N ILE A 36 8.54 25.97 18.34
CA ILE A 36 7.38 26.60 18.94
C ILE A 36 7.11 25.89 20.24
N THR A 37 7.03 26.65 21.33
CA THR A 37 6.60 26.14 22.61
C THR A 37 5.13 26.43 22.82
N ILE A 38 4.33 25.39 23.03
CA ILE A 38 2.91 25.48 23.36
C ILE A 38 2.76 25.22 24.87
N ALA A 39 2.17 26.13 25.59
CA ALA A 39 1.93 26.01 27.03
C ALA A 39 0.44 26.01 27.36
N CYS A 40 0.02 25.06 28.21
CA CYS A 40 -1.34 25.00 28.75
C CYS A 40 -1.29 24.68 30.26
N GLY A 41 -1.44 25.68 31.09
CA GLY A 41 -1.24 25.56 32.53
C GLY A 41 0.21 25.19 32.87
N GLN A 42 0.44 24.01 33.43
CA GLN A 42 1.79 23.49 33.72
C GLN A 42 2.32 22.52 32.64
N ALA A 43 1.51 22.20 31.64
CA ALA A 43 1.89 21.31 30.56
C ALA A 43 2.53 22.13 29.41
N THR A 44 3.62 21.62 28.85
CA THR A 44 4.28 22.19 27.66
C THR A 44 4.44 21.13 26.60
N ALA A 45 4.33 21.56 25.32
CA ALA A 45 4.65 20.76 24.14
C ALA A 45 5.54 21.59 23.21
N HIS A 46 6.35 20.91 22.40
CA HIS A 46 7.29 21.55 21.49
C HIS A 46 7.02 21.08 20.06
N ILE A 47 7.02 22.02 19.11
CA ILE A 47 6.89 21.75 17.67
C ILE A 47 8.13 22.32 16.99
N THR A 48 8.91 21.47 16.33
CA THR A 48 10.02 21.93 15.49
C THR A 48 9.48 22.37 14.13
N VAL A 49 9.78 23.61 13.73
CA VAL A 49 9.47 24.17 12.41
C VAL A 49 10.74 24.28 11.60
N ILE A 50 10.77 23.63 10.43
CA ILE A 50 11.90 23.67 9.50
C ILE A 50 11.42 24.37 8.22
N GLN A 51 12.15 25.39 7.80
CA GLN A 51 11.92 26.05 6.52
C GLN A 51 13.13 25.87 5.62
N MET A 52 12.92 25.16 4.51
CA MET A 52 13.97 24.84 3.54
C MET A 52 14.47 26.08 2.80
N ALA A 53 15.68 26.00 2.26
CA ALA A 53 16.20 26.95 1.28
C ALA A 53 15.35 26.99 0.01
N PRO A 54 15.33 28.09 -0.78
CA PRO A 54 14.50 28.21 -1.97
C PRO A 54 14.70 27.08 -3.01
N GLU A 55 15.93 26.66 -3.23
CA GLU A 55 16.28 25.58 -4.15
C GLU A 55 15.79 24.22 -3.71
N HIS A 56 15.60 24.01 -2.40
CA HIS A 56 15.06 22.77 -1.84
C HIS A 56 13.53 22.73 -1.80
N ARG A 57 12.86 23.84 -2.13
CA ARG A 57 11.39 23.92 -2.23
C ARG A 57 10.85 23.33 -3.54
N THR A 58 11.69 23.21 -4.56
CA THR A 58 11.25 22.80 -5.88
C THR A 58 10.94 21.32 -5.94
N ASN A 59 9.66 21.00 -5.97
CA ASN A 59 9.09 19.71 -6.37
C ASN A 59 9.54 18.42 -5.63
N ARG A 60 10.39 18.52 -4.59
CA ARG A 60 10.88 17.35 -3.85
C ARG A 60 9.86 16.73 -2.92
N TYR A 61 8.87 17.49 -2.46
CA TYR A 61 7.80 17.04 -1.61
C TYR A 61 6.47 17.62 -2.06
N ARG A 62 5.48 16.75 -2.27
CA ARG A 62 4.13 17.14 -2.64
C ARG A 62 3.11 16.35 -1.86
N ILE A 63 2.03 17.02 -1.49
CA ILE A 63 0.84 16.37 -0.95
C ILE A 63 -0.20 16.35 -2.07
N LEU A 64 -0.63 15.14 -2.44
CA LEU A 64 -1.59 14.91 -3.52
C LEU A 64 -3.03 15.01 -2.98
N LYS A 65 -3.42 16.18 -2.47
CA LYS A 65 -4.73 16.40 -1.82
C LYS A 65 -5.92 16.28 -2.76
N THR A 66 -5.69 16.39 -4.05
CA THR A 66 -6.75 16.30 -5.06
C THR A 66 -7.21 14.87 -5.31
N PHE A 67 -6.41 13.86 -4.95
CA PHE A 67 -6.82 12.48 -5.02
C PHE A 67 -7.73 12.12 -3.82
N ASP A 68 -8.88 11.56 -4.14
CA ASP A 68 -9.74 10.91 -3.17
C ASP A 68 -9.29 9.45 -3.01
N MET A 69 -9.26 8.93 -1.79
CA MET A 69 -8.86 7.54 -1.48
C MET A 69 -7.38 7.19 -1.72
N GLY A 70 -6.49 8.18 -1.88
CA GLY A 70 -5.05 7.97 -2.05
C GLY A 70 -4.61 7.73 -3.49
N ALA A 71 -3.34 7.43 -3.67
CA ALA A 71 -2.70 7.22 -4.96
C ALA A 71 -1.81 5.98 -4.98
N VAL A 72 -1.57 5.44 -6.19
CA VAL A 72 -0.57 4.41 -6.47
C VAL A 72 0.53 4.98 -7.37
N LEU A 73 1.76 4.50 -7.18
CA LEU A 73 2.95 4.96 -7.90
C LEU A 73 3.43 3.89 -8.89
N SER A 74 3.87 4.30 -10.08
CA SER A 74 4.56 3.41 -11.02
C SER A 74 5.90 2.92 -10.44
N LYS A 75 6.44 1.83 -11.00
CA LYS A 75 7.64 1.19 -10.45
C LYS A 75 8.87 2.11 -10.47
N ASN A 76 9.01 2.95 -11.49
CA ASN A 76 10.07 3.97 -11.58
C ASN A 76 9.71 5.29 -10.87
N GLY A 77 8.49 5.41 -10.34
CA GLY A 77 8.03 6.59 -9.64
C GLY A 77 7.68 7.80 -10.53
N ARG A 78 7.57 7.63 -11.86
CA ARG A 78 7.20 8.72 -12.75
C ARG A 78 5.72 9.06 -12.71
N TYR A 79 4.86 8.05 -12.70
CA TYR A 79 3.42 8.24 -12.74
C TYR A 79 2.77 7.95 -11.39
N ALA A 80 1.90 8.84 -10.96
CA ALA A 80 0.99 8.63 -9.83
C ALA A 80 -0.44 8.57 -10.34
N ALA A 81 -1.16 7.51 -10.01
CA ALA A 81 -2.56 7.32 -10.39
C ALA A 81 -3.48 7.47 -9.18
N GLY A 82 -4.62 8.12 -9.37
CA GLY A 82 -5.64 8.32 -8.36
C GLY A 82 -6.95 8.81 -8.96
N ASN A 83 -7.96 9.00 -8.13
CA ASN A 83 -9.23 9.60 -8.54
C ASN A 83 -9.32 11.04 -8.08
N VAL A 84 -9.70 11.91 -8.98
CA VAL A 84 -10.06 13.30 -8.67
C VAL A 84 -11.57 13.42 -8.58
N LYS A 85 -12.06 13.84 -7.40
CA LYS A 85 -13.47 14.07 -7.17
C LYS A 85 -13.85 15.43 -7.74
N THR A 86 -14.77 15.45 -8.69
CA THR A 86 -15.28 16.66 -9.34
C THR A 86 -16.79 16.75 -9.17
N VAL A 87 -17.34 17.96 -9.28
CA VAL A 87 -18.79 18.18 -9.32
C VAL A 87 -19.22 18.33 -10.76
N ARG A 88 -20.15 17.52 -11.20
CA ARG A 88 -20.80 17.68 -12.51
C ARG A 88 -21.73 18.91 -12.52
N THR A 89 -22.12 19.31 -13.71
CA THR A 89 -23.04 20.43 -13.95
C THR A 89 -24.44 20.23 -13.34
N ASP A 90 -24.79 19.01 -12.96
CA ASP A 90 -26.05 18.60 -12.33
C ASP A 90 -25.94 18.41 -10.80
N ASP A 91 -24.90 18.96 -10.17
CA ASP A 91 -24.58 18.84 -8.76
C ASP A 91 -24.28 17.40 -8.28
N VAL A 92 -24.05 16.48 -9.19
CA VAL A 92 -23.63 15.10 -8.89
C VAL A 92 -22.10 15.04 -8.78
N TRP A 93 -21.62 14.36 -7.77
CA TRP A 93 -20.19 14.06 -7.64
C TRP A 93 -19.76 12.99 -8.63
N GLU A 94 -18.64 13.22 -9.27
CA GLU A 94 -18.02 12.30 -10.22
C GLU A 94 -16.58 12.05 -9.82
N ASN A 95 -16.18 10.78 -9.77
CA ASN A 95 -14.78 10.39 -9.62
C ASN A 95 -14.14 10.27 -11.00
N ARG A 96 -13.10 11.06 -11.26
CA ARG A 96 -12.35 10.99 -12.52
C ARG A 96 -11.03 10.28 -12.34
N PRO A 97 -10.85 9.12 -12.98
CA PRO A 97 -9.55 8.48 -13.07
C PRO A 97 -8.51 9.46 -13.63
N THR A 98 -7.40 9.57 -12.94
CA THR A 98 -6.38 10.57 -13.27
C THR A 98 -4.99 9.98 -13.06
N VAL A 99 -4.09 10.28 -13.99
CA VAL A 99 -2.66 10.02 -13.85
C VAL A 99 -1.91 11.35 -13.84
N ILE A 100 -0.97 11.51 -12.95
CA ILE A 100 -0.03 12.62 -12.93
C ILE A 100 1.31 12.12 -13.44
N ASP A 101 1.87 12.74 -14.47
CA ASP A 101 3.29 12.65 -14.77
C ASP A 101 4.03 13.57 -13.78
N ILE A 102 4.72 12.98 -12.83
CA ILE A 102 5.37 13.71 -11.73
C ILE A 102 6.57 14.53 -12.24
N GLU A 103 7.19 14.14 -13.35
CA GLU A 103 8.33 14.83 -13.92
C GLU A 103 7.91 16.13 -14.64
N THR A 104 6.80 16.09 -15.35
CA THR A 104 6.29 17.23 -16.13
C THR A 104 5.21 18.03 -15.42
N ASP A 105 4.65 17.49 -14.33
CA ASP A 105 3.46 18.01 -13.64
C ASP A 105 2.19 18.01 -14.51
N GLU A 106 2.16 17.17 -15.53
CA GLU A 106 1.01 17.02 -16.41
C GLU A 106 -0.03 16.11 -15.78
N TRP A 107 -1.28 16.58 -15.77
CA TRP A 107 -2.44 15.85 -15.26
C TRP A 107 -3.26 15.30 -16.41
N ILE A 108 -3.30 13.99 -16.55
CA ILE A 108 -4.04 13.28 -17.59
C ILE A 108 -5.30 12.74 -16.94
N GLN A 109 -6.45 13.37 -17.23
CA GLN A 109 -7.76 12.90 -16.78
C GLN A 109 -8.41 12.08 -17.87
N PHE A 110 -8.87 10.89 -17.52
CA PHE A 110 -9.54 9.97 -18.44
C PHE A 110 -11.04 10.25 -18.47
N GLY A 111 -11.63 10.28 -19.67
CA GLY A 111 -13.06 10.53 -19.84
C GLY A 111 -13.39 11.48 -20.99
N PRO A 112 -14.68 11.77 -21.27
CA PRO A 112 -15.82 11.48 -20.39
C PRO A 112 -16.07 9.97 -20.27
N LEU A 113 -16.34 9.54 -19.05
CA LEU A 113 -16.76 8.16 -18.81
C LEU A 113 -18.19 7.97 -19.31
N PRO A 114 -18.56 6.80 -19.88
CA PRO A 114 -19.94 6.46 -20.12
C PRO A 114 -20.81 6.72 -18.88
N ASP A 115 -22.07 7.08 -19.07
CA ASP A 115 -22.99 7.48 -17.99
C ASP A 115 -23.18 6.41 -16.89
N ASP A 116 -22.82 5.17 -17.16
CA ASP A 116 -22.89 4.02 -16.26
C ASP A 116 -21.58 3.74 -15.50
N LEU A 117 -20.48 4.48 -15.75
CA LEU A 117 -19.17 4.31 -15.10
C LEU A 117 -18.89 5.31 -13.97
N TYR A 118 -19.92 5.81 -13.29
CA TYR A 118 -19.75 6.72 -12.12
C TYR A 118 -19.11 6.08 -10.88
N CYS A 119 -18.88 4.79 -10.90
CA CYS A 119 -18.43 4.00 -9.76
C CYS A 119 -16.96 3.57 -9.86
N ILE A 120 -16.12 4.31 -10.60
CA ILE A 120 -14.68 4.08 -10.58
C ILE A 120 -14.14 4.65 -9.27
N GLU A 121 -13.60 3.77 -8.42
CA GLU A 121 -13.30 4.15 -7.05
C GLU A 121 -11.79 4.29 -6.78
N VAL A 122 -11.03 3.22 -6.98
CA VAL A 122 -9.65 3.16 -6.48
C VAL A 122 -8.69 2.75 -7.60
N PRO A 123 -7.52 3.42 -7.72
CA PRO A 123 -6.48 2.92 -8.61
C PRO A 123 -5.86 1.66 -8.01
N PHE A 124 -5.70 0.62 -8.84
CA PHE A 124 -5.02 -0.60 -8.44
C PHE A 124 -3.55 -0.59 -8.81
N ALA A 125 -3.23 -0.15 -10.03
CA ALA A 125 -1.88 -0.21 -10.55
C ALA A 125 -1.66 0.81 -11.66
N VAL A 126 -0.41 1.26 -11.81
CA VAL A 126 0.06 2.06 -12.94
C VAL A 126 1.43 1.58 -13.36
N SER A 127 1.66 1.41 -14.69
CA SER A 127 2.96 1.04 -15.26
C SER A 127 3.86 2.26 -15.45
N ASP A 128 5.13 2.01 -15.77
CA ASP A 128 6.10 3.04 -16.12
C ASP A 128 5.82 3.70 -17.48
N GLU A 129 4.94 3.10 -18.28
CA GLU A 129 4.43 3.63 -19.56
C GLU A 129 3.08 4.35 -19.41
N GLY A 130 2.53 4.42 -18.19
CA GLY A 130 1.29 5.13 -17.89
C GLY A 130 0.01 4.33 -18.15
N THR A 131 0.09 3.03 -18.43
CA THR A 131 -1.09 2.15 -18.40
C THR A 131 -1.59 2.00 -16.98
N VAL A 132 -2.89 2.24 -16.74
CA VAL A 132 -3.46 2.27 -15.38
C VAL A 132 -4.74 1.44 -15.31
N PHE A 133 -4.97 0.82 -14.15
CA PHE A 133 -6.19 0.09 -13.85
C PHE A 133 -6.89 0.67 -12.63
N PHE A 134 -8.21 0.81 -12.72
CA PHE A 134 -9.09 1.25 -11.65
C PHE A 134 -10.16 0.21 -11.35
N TYR A 135 -10.57 0.15 -10.09
CA TYR A 135 -11.73 -0.64 -9.70
C TYR A 135 -13.02 0.01 -10.21
N ASP A 136 -13.88 -0.80 -10.82
CA ASP A 136 -15.21 -0.44 -11.23
C ASP A 136 -16.25 -1.22 -10.40
N SER A 137 -16.92 -0.54 -9.49
CA SER A 137 -17.89 -1.18 -8.59
C SER A 137 -19.18 -1.59 -9.28
N ASN A 138 -19.52 -1.03 -10.45
CA ASN A 138 -20.69 -1.47 -11.21
C ASN A 138 -20.52 -2.89 -11.74
N THR A 139 -19.33 -3.21 -12.24
CA THR A 139 -19.04 -4.53 -12.80
C THR A 139 -18.39 -5.47 -11.80
N ASN A 140 -18.00 -4.97 -10.60
CA ASN A 140 -17.14 -5.66 -9.64
C ASN A 140 -15.84 -6.18 -10.28
N GLY A 141 -15.36 -5.44 -11.30
CA GLY A 141 -14.18 -5.75 -12.07
C GLY A 141 -13.20 -4.59 -12.10
N CYS A 142 -12.48 -4.43 -13.20
CA CYS A 142 -11.67 -3.24 -13.41
C CYS A 142 -11.77 -2.71 -14.84
N ILE A 143 -11.46 -1.43 -14.99
CA ILE A 143 -11.26 -0.76 -16.25
C ILE A 143 -9.81 -0.30 -16.35
N GLY A 144 -9.20 -0.49 -17.53
CA GLY A 144 -7.88 0.01 -17.86
C GLY A 144 -7.96 1.23 -18.79
N PHE A 145 -6.92 2.08 -18.70
CA PHE A 145 -6.68 3.16 -19.63
C PHE A 145 -5.21 3.13 -20.07
N ASP A 146 -4.97 3.39 -21.34
CA ASP A 146 -3.62 3.77 -21.77
C ASP A 146 -3.37 5.27 -21.55
N ILE A 147 -2.13 5.69 -21.65
CA ILE A 147 -1.75 7.09 -21.43
C ILE A 147 -2.41 8.07 -22.43
N SER A 148 -2.87 7.55 -23.59
CA SER A 148 -3.59 8.35 -24.60
C SER A 148 -5.09 8.47 -24.29
N GLY A 149 -5.57 7.83 -23.22
CA GLY A 149 -6.96 7.91 -22.77
C GLY A 149 -7.88 6.85 -23.36
N ASN A 150 -7.37 5.86 -24.09
CA ASN A 150 -8.21 4.78 -24.60
C ASN A 150 -8.56 3.82 -23.46
N ALA A 151 -9.86 3.63 -23.22
CA ALA A 151 -10.38 2.70 -22.24
C ALA A 151 -10.42 1.28 -22.78
N PHE A 152 -10.12 0.29 -21.92
CA PHE A 152 -10.22 -1.12 -22.22
C PHE A 152 -10.56 -1.94 -20.96
N THR A 153 -11.10 -3.15 -21.18
CA THR A 153 -11.33 -4.11 -20.08
C THR A 153 -10.41 -5.31 -20.22
N PRO A 154 -9.89 -5.86 -19.10
CA PRO A 154 -9.10 -7.07 -19.13
C PRO A 154 -9.90 -8.23 -19.72
N LYS A 155 -9.31 -8.97 -20.65
CA LYS A 155 -9.91 -10.17 -21.22
C LYS A 155 -10.05 -11.23 -20.13
N ALA A 156 -11.25 -11.78 -20.00
CA ALA A 156 -11.51 -12.89 -19.08
C ALA A 156 -10.98 -14.22 -19.66
N PRO A 157 -10.43 -15.11 -18.84
CA PRO A 157 -10.14 -16.48 -19.25
C PRO A 157 -11.41 -17.20 -19.72
N ALA A 158 -11.23 -18.22 -20.55
CA ALA A 158 -12.34 -19.03 -21.02
C ALA A 158 -13.17 -19.63 -19.88
N GLY A 159 -14.48 -19.49 -19.93
CA GLY A 159 -15.43 -19.97 -18.92
C GLY A 159 -15.72 -18.98 -17.79
N GLN A 160 -15.05 -17.83 -17.71
CA GLN A 160 -15.41 -16.74 -16.82
C GLN A 160 -16.41 -15.79 -17.49
N THR A 161 -17.35 -15.29 -16.72
CA THR A 161 -18.45 -14.41 -17.22
C THR A 161 -18.38 -13.01 -16.65
N THR A 162 -17.51 -12.78 -15.67
CA THR A 162 -17.33 -11.48 -15.02
C THR A 162 -16.05 -10.82 -15.51
N ILE A 163 -15.99 -9.50 -15.46
CA ILE A 163 -14.77 -8.74 -15.72
C ILE A 163 -13.78 -9.04 -14.60
N PRO A 164 -12.55 -9.50 -14.90
CA PRO A 164 -11.55 -9.75 -13.88
C PRO A 164 -11.03 -8.47 -13.24
N GLN A 165 -10.41 -8.61 -12.06
CA GLN A 165 -9.70 -7.53 -11.39
C GLN A 165 -8.19 -7.65 -11.63
N VAL A 166 -7.57 -6.60 -12.15
CA VAL A 166 -6.12 -6.45 -12.22
C VAL A 166 -5.65 -5.72 -10.97
N GLN A 167 -4.74 -6.33 -10.20
CA GLN A 167 -4.25 -5.80 -8.93
C GLN A 167 -2.85 -5.20 -9.04
N SER A 168 -2.07 -5.63 -10.03
CA SER A 168 -0.71 -5.11 -10.24
C SER A 168 -0.31 -5.28 -11.70
N ILE A 169 0.70 -4.50 -12.10
CA ILE A 169 1.23 -4.45 -13.45
C ILE A 169 2.77 -4.42 -13.40
N SER A 170 3.43 -5.05 -14.37
CA SER A 170 4.87 -4.92 -14.57
C SER A 170 5.27 -3.49 -14.95
N ALA A 171 6.53 -3.16 -14.81
CA ALA A 171 7.06 -1.84 -15.15
C ALA A 171 6.78 -1.48 -16.62
N ASP A 172 7.03 -2.40 -17.54
CA ASP A 172 6.82 -2.24 -18.97
C ASP A 172 5.35 -2.34 -19.42
N GLY A 173 4.41 -2.55 -18.49
CA GLY A 173 2.99 -2.63 -18.78
C GLY A 173 2.50 -3.92 -19.47
N ARG A 174 3.39 -4.87 -19.79
CA ARG A 174 3.07 -6.06 -20.58
C ARG A 174 2.47 -7.20 -19.75
N ILE A 175 2.85 -7.31 -18.48
CA ILE A 175 2.37 -8.35 -17.57
C ILE A 175 1.42 -7.70 -16.57
N TRP A 176 0.19 -8.16 -16.55
CA TRP A 176 -0.79 -7.80 -15.54
C TRP A 176 -1.08 -9.02 -14.69
N VAL A 177 -1.39 -8.80 -13.41
CA VAL A 177 -1.73 -9.88 -12.50
C VAL A 177 -2.95 -9.52 -11.66
N GLY A 178 -3.78 -10.52 -11.39
CA GLY A 178 -5.00 -10.29 -10.64
C GLY A 178 -5.81 -11.57 -10.49
N TRP A 179 -7.12 -11.45 -10.46
CA TRP A 179 -8.01 -12.57 -10.25
C TRP A 179 -9.38 -12.34 -10.90
N GLY A 180 -10.10 -13.43 -11.09
CA GLY A 180 -11.46 -13.41 -11.60
C GLY A 180 -12.30 -14.50 -10.93
N HIS A 181 -13.58 -14.54 -11.29
CA HIS A 181 -14.51 -15.53 -10.73
C HIS A 181 -14.76 -16.68 -11.70
N GLN A 182 -14.61 -17.89 -11.19
CA GLN A 182 -15.14 -19.09 -11.83
C GLN A 182 -16.63 -19.26 -11.52
N PRO A 183 -17.36 -20.08 -12.30
CA PRO A 183 -18.68 -20.56 -11.91
C PRO A 183 -18.64 -21.18 -10.52
N GLY A 184 -19.55 -20.79 -9.61
CA GLY A 184 -19.56 -21.21 -8.22
C GLY A 184 -18.82 -20.26 -7.26
N ASN A 185 -18.50 -19.03 -7.69
CA ASN A 185 -17.86 -17.97 -6.89
C ASN A 185 -16.45 -18.31 -6.38
N LEU A 186 -15.69 -19.13 -7.08
CA LEU A 186 -14.30 -19.39 -6.74
C LEU A 186 -13.39 -18.31 -7.32
N TYR A 187 -12.58 -17.68 -6.48
CA TYR A 187 -11.51 -16.80 -6.95
C TYR A 187 -10.41 -17.59 -7.64
N GLN A 188 -10.02 -17.14 -8.82
CA GLN A 188 -9.01 -17.77 -9.63
C GLN A 188 -7.90 -16.78 -9.97
N PRO A 189 -6.63 -17.11 -9.65
CA PRO A 189 -5.49 -16.25 -9.94
C PRO A 189 -5.22 -16.23 -11.45
N ILE A 190 -5.02 -15.02 -11.98
CA ILE A 190 -4.85 -14.78 -13.42
C ILE A 190 -3.60 -13.93 -13.63
N ARG A 191 -2.84 -14.27 -14.66
CA ARG A 191 -1.82 -13.43 -15.27
C ARG A 191 -2.22 -13.13 -16.72
N TRP A 192 -1.98 -11.92 -17.16
CA TRP A 192 -2.07 -11.53 -18.57
C TRP A 192 -0.68 -11.24 -19.09
N ILE A 193 -0.38 -11.72 -20.27
CA ILE A 193 0.84 -11.40 -21.02
C ILE A 193 0.39 -10.75 -22.33
N ASP A 194 0.74 -9.47 -22.53
CA ASP A 194 0.30 -8.69 -23.68
C ASP A 194 -1.23 -8.71 -23.85
N GLY A 195 -1.97 -8.68 -22.73
CA GLY A 195 -3.44 -8.71 -22.70
C GLY A 195 -4.09 -10.09 -22.80
N GLU A 196 -3.33 -11.16 -23.07
CA GLU A 196 -3.86 -12.52 -23.15
C GLU A 196 -3.81 -13.21 -21.77
N PRO A 197 -4.97 -13.69 -21.23
CA PRO A 197 -5.06 -14.24 -19.91
C PRO A 197 -4.57 -15.69 -19.84
N GLU A 198 -3.83 -16.03 -18.79
CA GLU A 198 -3.56 -17.39 -18.37
C GLU A 198 -3.89 -17.58 -16.89
N ILE A 199 -4.40 -18.75 -16.54
CA ILE A 199 -4.70 -19.12 -15.18
C ILE A 199 -3.42 -19.61 -14.51
N LEU A 200 -3.07 -19.02 -13.36
CA LEU A 200 -1.93 -19.45 -12.59
C LEU A 200 -2.24 -20.76 -11.85
N PRO A 201 -1.29 -21.70 -11.75
CA PRO A 201 -1.47 -22.93 -10.99
C PRO A 201 -1.65 -22.63 -9.51
N VAL A 202 -2.49 -23.44 -8.83
CA VAL A 202 -2.66 -23.38 -7.39
C VAL A 202 -2.29 -24.73 -6.78
N PRO A 203 -1.71 -24.77 -5.56
CA PRO A 203 -1.47 -26.04 -4.89
C PRO A 203 -2.80 -26.70 -4.52
N PRO A 204 -2.82 -28.00 -4.20
CA PRO A 204 -4.00 -28.63 -3.61
C PRO A 204 -4.34 -27.89 -2.29
N LEU A 205 -5.52 -27.31 -2.22
CA LEU A 205 -6.02 -26.60 -1.04
C LEU A 205 -7.19 -27.35 -0.44
N ASN A 206 -7.23 -27.41 0.89
CA ASN A 206 -8.38 -27.97 1.60
C ASN A 206 -9.38 -26.83 1.83
N PHE A 207 -10.41 -26.79 1.03
CA PHE A 207 -11.52 -25.87 1.23
C PHE A 207 -12.48 -26.42 2.29
N ARG A 208 -13.05 -25.53 3.11
CA ARG A 208 -14.23 -25.90 3.92
C ARG A 208 -15.39 -26.18 2.97
N ASP A 209 -16.25 -27.13 3.33
CA ASP A 209 -17.57 -27.31 2.71
C ASP A 209 -18.46 -26.10 3.06
N ALA A 210 -18.13 -24.94 2.56
CA ALA A 210 -18.85 -23.70 2.85
C ALA A 210 -19.38 -23.09 1.55
N PRO A 211 -20.60 -22.55 1.55
CA PRO A 211 -21.20 -21.91 0.38
C PRO A 211 -20.59 -20.52 0.08
N TYR A 212 -19.44 -20.20 0.64
CA TYR A 212 -18.79 -18.88 0.52
C TYR A 212 -17.69 -18.89 -0.53
N VAL A 213 -17.37 -17.69 -0.99
CA VAL A 213 -16.31 -17.45 -1.97
C VAL A 213 -14.99 -17.94 -1.42
N THR A 214 -14.44 -18.96 -2.06
CA THR A 214 -13.16 -19.56 -1.71
C THR A 214 -12.22 -19.43 -2.90
N GLY A 215 -10.93 -19.45 -2.69
CA GLY A 215 -9.98 -19.44 -3.79
C GLY A 215 -8.68 -18.72 -3.50
N VAL A 216 -8.03 -18.33 -4.57
CA VAL A 216 -6.74 -17.64 -4.52
C VAL A 216 -6.84 -16.31 -5.25
N THR A 217 -6.45 -15.24 -4.58
CA THR A 217 -6.34 -13.90 -5.18
C THR A 217 -4.87 -13.54 -5.37
N VAL A 218 -4.53 -12.98 -6.51
CA VAL A 218 -3.22 -12.37 -6.73
C VAL A 218 -3.25 -10.95 -6.17
N ARG A 219 -2.15 -10.53 -5.55
CA ARG A 219 -2.01 -9.23 -4.92
C ARG A 219 -0.97 -8.33 -5.58
N GLY A 220 0.05 -8.90 -6.21
CA GLY A 220 1.07 -8.11 -6.86
C GLY A 220 2.14 -8.92 -7.60
N CYS A 221 3.01 -8.20 -8.30
CA CYS A 221 4.15 -8.77 -8.99
C CYS A 221 5.40 -7.89 -8.89
N SER A 222 6.56 -8.50 -9.16
CA SER A 222 7.83 -7.80 -9.38
C SER A 222 7.75 -6.84 -10.58
N ALA A 223 8.74 -5.98 -10.73
CA ALA A 223 8.77 -4.99 -11.82
C ALA A 223 8.80 -5.65 -13.20
N ASP A 224 9.45 -6.79 -13.33
CA ASP A 224 9.49 -7.58 -14.57
C ASP A 224 8.34 -8.60 -14.68
N GLY A 225 7.47 -8.72 -13.66
CA GLY A 225 6.38 -9.69 -13.61
C GLY A 225 6.82 -11.16 -13.43
N SER A 226 8.10 -11.44 -13.19
CA SER A 226 8.62 -12.80 -13.05
C SER A 226 8.26 -13.47 -11.73
N VAL A 227 8.08 -12.67 -10.67
CA VAL A 227 7.62 -13.13 -9.36
C VAL A 227 6.26 -12.50 -9.07
N ILE A 228 5.29 -13.36 -8.78
CA ILE A 228 3.92 -12.96 -8.46
C ILE A 228 3.62 -13.44 -7.05
N TYR A 229 2.84 -12.68 -6.26
CA TYR A 229 2.37 -13.14 -4.97
C TYR A 229 0.87 -12.93 -4.82
N GLY A 230 0.29 -13.70 -3.91
CA GLY A 230 -1.13 -13.64 -3.63
C GLY A 230 -1.48 -14.29 -2.30
N SER A 231 -2.75 -14.46 -2.03
CA SER A 231 -3.23 -15.07 -0.80
C SER A 231 -4.38 -16.02 -1.07
N THR A 232 -4.48 -17.03 -0.23
CA THR A 232 -5.66 -17.87 -0.17
C THR A 232 -6.76 -17.13 0.59
N TRP A 233 -7.99 -17.31 0.17
CA TRP A 233 -9.14 -16.69 0.77
C TRP A 233 -10.08 -17.75 1.34
N ASP A 234 -10.45 -17.56 2.60
CA ASP A 234 -11.48 -18.34 3.34
C ASP A 234 -11.41 -19.87 3.17
N ASN A 235 -10.24 -20.46 3.38
CA ASN A 235 -10.06 -21.90 3.36
C ASN A 235 -9.30 -22.41 4.58
N LEU A 236 -9.22 -23.75 4.73
CA LEU A 236 -8.48 -24.39 5.82
C LEU A 236 -6.97 -24.16 5.74
N ASP A 237 -6.44 -23.89 4.54
CA ASP A 237 -5.04 -23.65 4.28
C ASP A 237 -4.79 -22.16 4.02
N PHE A 238 -5.11 -21.33 5.01
CA PHE A 238 -4.89 -19.88 4.92
C PHE A 238 -3.41 -19.51 4.83
N GLY A 239 -3.08 -18.49 4.01
CA GLY A 239 -1.72 -17.97 3.89
C GLY A 239 -1.43 -17.26 2.57
N MET A 240 -0.18 -16.87 2.39
CA MET A 240 0.31 -16.29 1.15
C MET A 240 0.93 -17.34 0.26
N LEU A 241 0.74 -17.16 -1.03
CA LEU A 241 1.38 -17.93 -2.11
C LEU A 241 2.27 -17.03 -2.95
N TYR A 242 3.28 -17.60 -3.60
CA TYR A 242 4.02 -16.93 -4.66
C TYR A 242 4.25 -17.86 -5.84
N TRP A 243 4.35 -17.25 -7.02
CA TRP A 243 4.65 -17.92 -8.29
C TRP A 243 5.99 -17.40 -8.81
N LYS A 244 6.88 -18.31 -9.09
CA LYS A 244 8.21 -18.03 -9.66
C LYS A 244 8.63 -19.21 -10.54
N ASP A 245 9.17 -18.94 -11.73
CA ASP A 245 9.66 -19.97 -12.68
C ASP A 245 8.60 -21.05 -12.99
N GLY A 246 7.33 -20.65 -13.14
CA GLY A 246 6.21 -21.56 -13.42
C GLY A 246 5.80 -22.46 -12.26
N LYS A 247 6.35 -22.28 -11.07
CA LYS A 247 6.01 -23.01 -9.85
C LYS A 247 5.27 -22.13 -8.87
N VAL A 248 4.46 -22.76 -8.04
CA VAL A 248 3.77 -22.12 -6.90
C VAL A 248 4.24 -22.74 -5.59
N ASP A 249 4.46 -21.91 -4.59
CA ASP A 249 4.79 -22.36 -3.23
C ASP A 249 4.23 -21.36 -2.19
N TRP A 250 4.27 -21.75 -0.92
CA TRP A 250 3.90 -20.89 0.20
C TRP A 250 4.97 -19.86 0.48
N VAL A 251 4.57 -18.59 0.61
CA VAL A 251 5.43 -17.56 1.20
C VAL A 251 5.66 -17.92 2.66
N GLY A 252 6.92 -18.00 3.08
CA GLY A 252 7.28 -18.41 4.44
C GLY A 252 7.11 -19.91 4.68
N SER A 253 7.33 -20.74 3.66
CA SER A 253 7.27 -22.21 3.80
C SER A 253 8.21 -22.76 4.88
N ASP A 254 9.32 -22.07 5.15
CA ASP A 254 10.31 -22.45 6.18
C ASP A 254 9.82 -22.25 7.62
N VAL A 255 8.78 -21.44 7.83
CA VAL A 255 8.17 -21.14 9.15
C VAL A 255 6.70 -21.55 9.22
N ARG A 256 6.17 -22.16 8.16
CA ARG A 256 4.76 -22.53 8.09
C ARG A 256 4.50 -23.80 8.90
N GLU A 257 3.54 -23.73 9.80
CA GLU A 257 3.09 -24.87 10.62
C GLU A 257 1.56 -24.98 10.59
N THR A 258 1.04 -26.19 10.61
CA THR A 258 -0.40 -26.45 10.68
C THR A 258 -0.70 -27.51 11.73
N GLN A 259 -1.78 -27.30 12.48
CA GLN A 259 -2.25 -28.25 13.49
C GLN A 259 -3.79 -28.31 13.46
N THR A 260 -4.36 -29.49 13.46
CA THR A 260 -5.81 -29.67 13.63
C THR A 260 -6.13 -29.74 15.12
N VAL A 261 -7.10 -28.95 15.56
CA VAL A 261 -7.64 -28.93 16.92
C VAL A 261 -9.14 -29.06 16.87
N GLN A 262 -9.77 -29.50 17.96
CA GLN A 262 -11.23 -29.55 18.10
C GLN A 262 -11.71 -28.32 18.86
N ILE A 263 -12.72 -27.64 18.34
CA ILE A 263 -13.37 -26.49 18.97
C ILE A 263 -14.89 -26.66 18.96
N ASP A 264 -15.57 -26.10 19.94
CA ASP A 264 -17.02 -25.94 19.93
C ASP A 264 -17.40 -24.82 18.97
N ASN A 265 -18.32 -25.05 18.05
CA ASN A 265 -18.78 -24.07 17.05
C ASN A 265 -19.79 -23.03 17.60
N GLY A 266 -20.03 -23.01 18.91
CA GLY A 266 -20.96 -22.10 19.58
C GLY A 266 -22.44 -22.56 19.56
N ILE A 267 -22.75 -23.66 18.89
CA ILE A 267 -24.08 -24.29 18.87
C ILE A 267 -24.06 -25.68 19.49
N GLY A 268 -22.98 -26.04 20.21
CA GLY A 268 -22.81 -27.30 20.93
C GLY A 268 -22.30 -28.45 20.09
N GLU A 269 -21.76 -28.17 18.90
CA GLU A 269 -21.11 -29.18 18.06
C GLU A 269 -19.61 -29.00 18.09
N THR A 270 -18.87 -30.07 18.20
CA THR A 270 -17.42 -30.10 18.09
C THR A 270 -17.02 -30.22 16.62
N ILE A 271 -16.21 -29.25 16.14
CA ILE A 271 -15.69 -29.25 14.76
C ILE A 271 -14.17 -29.30 14.76
N ASP A 272 -13.62 -29.90 13.72
CA ASP A 272 -12.19 -29.81 13.45
C ASP A 272 -11.83 -28.41 12.94
N TYR A 273 -10.93 -27.72 13.64
CA TYR A 273 -10.37 -26.44 13.23
C TYR A 273 -8.88 -26.61 12.94
N ARG A 274 -8.42 -26.05 11.80
CA ARG A 274 -7.01 -26.08 11.45
C ARG A 274 -6.35 -24.77 11.84
N LEU A 275 -5.51 -24.82 12.86
CA LEU A 275 -4.60 -23.73 13.20
C LEU A 275 -3.54 -23.62 12.12
N VAL A 276 -3.25 -22.40 11.67
CA VAL A 276 -2.20 -22.12 10.69
C VAL A 276 -1.32 -21.01 11.21
N ASN A 277 -0.05 -21.35 11.46
CA ASN A 277 1.02 -20.40 11.69
C ASN A 277 1.73 -20.19 10.36
N GLY A 278 1.89 -18.94 9.92
CA GLY A 278 2.52 -18.68 8.62
C GLY A 278 2.35 -17.25 8.14
N MET A 279 2.92 -16.97 6.99
CA MET A 279 2.83 -15.66 6.35
C MET A 279 1.42 -15.36 5.84
N ILE A 280 0.93 -14.18 6.15
CA ILE A 280 -0.35 -13.65 5.70
C ILE A 280 -0.16 -12.31 4.99
N ALA A 281 -1.01 -12.03 4.01
CA ALA A 281 -1.14 -10.73 3.39
C ALA A 281 -2.16 -9.88 4.16
N THR A 282 -1.79 -8.66 4.44
CA THR A 282 -2.75 -7.59 4.73
C THR A 282 -3.07 -6.91 3.41
N ALA A 283 -4.31 -7.00 2.96
CA ALA A 283 -4.73 -6.79 1.57
C ALA A 283 -4.22 -5.50 0.91
N GLU A 284 -4.08 -4.42 1.66
CA GLU A 284 -3.75 -3.10 1.12
C GLU A 284 -2.27 -2.73 1.29
N TYR A 285 -1.57 -3.38 2.21
CA TYR A 285 -0.24 -2.94 2.64
C TYR A 285 0.89 -3.87 2.23
N THR A 286 0.59 -5.14 1.98
CA THR A 286 1.60 -6.13 1.56
C THR A 286 2.09 -5.84 0.15
N LYS A 287 3.39 -5.78 -0.03
CA LYS A 287 4.05 -5.53 -1.33
C LYS A 287 5.23 -6.48 -1.54
N ILE A 288 5.63 -6.59 -2.80
CA ILE A 288 6.84 -7.29 -3.23
C ILE A 288 7.89 -6.27 -3.67
N SER A 289 9.17 -6.55 -3.42
CA SER A 289 10.26 -5.71 -3.93
C SER A 289 10.27 -5.69 -5.46
N PRO A 290 10.73 -4.61 -6.10
CA PRO A 290 10.74 -4.50 -7.56
C PRO A 290 11.42 -5.66 -8.28
N ASN A 291 12.54 -6.17 -7.76
CA ASN A 291 13.24 -7.34 -8.34
C ASN A 291 12.61 -8.70 -7.94
N GLY A 292 11.57 -8.70 -7.11
CA GLY A 292 10.91 -9.93 -6.66
C GLY A 292 11.65 -10.71 -5.56
N ARG A 293 12.75 -10.19 -5.02
CA ARG A 293 13.55 -10.87 -3.99
C ARG A 293 12.83 -10.95 -2.65
N TRP A 294 12.13 -9.86 -2.25
CA TRP A 294 11.49 -9.77 -0.95
C TRP A 294 9.98 -9.65 -1.07
N ILE A 295 9.26 -10.47 -0.33
CA ILE A 295 7.81 -10.34 -0.12
C ILE A 295 7.58 -9.91 1.33
N ALA A 296 7.00 -8.73 1.52
CA ALA A 296 6.61 -8.21 2.83
C ALA A 296 5.24 -8.76 3.24
N GLY A 297 4.95 -8.85 4.52
CA GLY A 297 3.67 -9.33 5.05
C GLY A 297 3.69 -9.43 6.57
N ALA A 298 2.83 -10.28 7.12
CA ALA A 298 2.88 -10.57 8.54
C ALA A 298 2.99 -12.07 8.80
N TYR A 299 3.76 -12.46 9.79
CA TYR A 299 3.72 -13.81 10.33
C TYR A 299 2.65 -13.87 11.41
N ARG A 300 1.60 -14.65 11.15
CA ARG A 300 0.50 -14.88 12.09
C ARG A 300 0.69 -16.19 12.83
N THR A 301 0.48 -16.15 14.14
CA THR A 301 0.36 -17.35 14.97
C THR A 301 -1.07 -17.50 15.43
N GLU A 302 -1.54 -18.75 15.47
CA GLU A 302 -2.83 -19.16 16.02
C GLU A 302 -2.64 -20.16 17.13
N LYS A 303 -3.32 -19.96 18.26
CA LYS A 303 -3.28 -20.86 19.42
C LYS A 303 -4.69 -21.07 19.96
N LEU A 304 -4.99 -22.30 20.35
CA LEU A 304 -6.24 -22.59 21.06
C LEU A 304 -6.18 -21.97 22.48
N ALA A 305 -7.16 -21.15 22.81
CA ALA A 305 -7.33 -20.49 24.11
C ALA A 305 -8.74 -20.77 24.65
N GLY A 306 -8.91 -21.90 25.34
CA GLY A 306 -10.25 -22.42 25.67
C GLY A 306 -10.95 -22.90 24.40
N ASN A 307 -12.12 -22.33 24.08
CA ASN A 307 -12.85 -22.59 22.83
C ASN A 307 -12.58 -21.51 21.75
N ASP A 308 -11.76 -20.52 22.05
CA ASP A 308 -11.41 -19.44 21.10
C ASP A 308 -10.04 -19.66 20.47
N ILE A 309 -9.82 -19.00 19.34
CA ILE A 309 -8.51 -18.94 18.68
C ILE A 309 -7.86 -17.60 18.95
N ALA A 310 -6.84 -17.61 19.81
CA ALA A 310 -5.99 -16.44 20.00
C ALA A 310 -5.06 -16.28 18.79
N ARG A 311 -4.97 -15.04 18.28
CA ARG A 311 -4.14 -14.68 17.13
C ARG A 311 -3.20 -13.57 17.52
N THR A 312 -1.93 -13.68 17.08
CA THR A 312 -0.95 -12.60 17.11
C THR A 312 -0.29 -12.53 15.74
N GLN A 313 0.13 -11.33 15.35
CA GLN A 313 0.82 -11.14 14.07
C GLN A 313 2.01 -10.21 14.23
N TYR A 314 3.11 -10.56 13.59
CA TYR A 314 4.36 -9.82 13.61
C TYR A 314 4.80 -9.46 12.19
N PRO A 315 5.44 -8.30 11.97
CA PRO A 315 6.01 -7.98 10.67
C PRO A 315 6.95 -9.08 10.21
N ALA A 316 6.88 -9.43 8.93
CA ALA A 316 7.75 -10.46 8.37
C ALA A 316 8.09 -10.21 6.91
N PHE A 317 9.29 -10.64 6.52
CA PHE A 317 9.84 -10.55 5.17
C PHE A 317 10.29 -11.92 4.71
N PHE A 318 9.85 -12.33 3.54
CA PHE A 318 10.26 -13.59 2.92
C PHE A 318 11.21 -13.33 1.75
N ASN A 319 12.35 -13.99 1.74
CA ASN A 319 13.31 -13.93 0.65
C ASN A 319 13.03 -15.07 -0.34
N THR A 320 12.59 -14.71 -1.57
CA THR A 320 12.22 -15.68 -2.62
C THR A 320 13.43 -16.42 -3.25
N GLU A 321 14.65 -15.93 -3.02
CA GLU A 321 15.88 -16.56 -3.53
C GLU A 321 16.41 -17.61 -2.57
N THR A 322 16.36 -17.33 -1.27
CA THR A 322 16.87 -18.23 -0.23
C THR A 322 15.79 -19.11 0.38
N GLY A 323 14.51 -18.78 0.21
CA GLY A 323 13.39 -19.44 0.87
C GLY A 323 13.34 -19.21 2.37
N LYS A 324 13.92 -18.10 2.88
CA LYS A 324 14.00 -17.78 4.30
C LYS A 324 13.10 -16.63 4.68
N THR A 325 12.52 -16.76 5.87
CA THR A 325 11.64 -15.75 6.48
C THR A 325 12.36 -15.05 7.64
N THR A 326 12.34 -13.72 7.62
CA THR A 326 12.73 -12.88 8.75
C THR A 326 11.47 -12.39 9.46
N ILE A 327 11.27 -12.79 10.70
CA ILE A 327 10.15 -12.36 11.56
C ILE A 327 10.67 -11.32 12.52
N VAL A 328 10.02 -10.16 12.62
CA VAL A 328 10.43 -9.03 13.45
C VAL A 328 9.49 -8.93 14.65
N THR A 329 9.96 -9.29 15.84
CA THR A 329 9.16 -9.31 17.07
C THR A 329 9.40 -8.13 18.01
N ASP A 330 10.48 -7.36 17.78
CA ASP A 330 11.00 -6.34 18.72
C ASP A 330 10.05 -5.14 18.90
N PHE A 331 9.15 -4.90 17.95
CA PHE A 331 8.22 -3.76 17.96
C PHE A 331 6.78 -4.15 18.31
N GLY A 332 6.54 -5.42 18.68
CA GLY A 332 5.20 -5.92 18.94
C GLY A 332 4.41 -6.25 17.68
N GLU A 333 3.09 -6.20 17.78
CA GLU A 333 2.19 -6.57 16.67
C GLU A 333 2.20 -5.53 15.55
N GLY A 334 2.19 -6.04 14.32
CA GLY A 334 2.21 -5.22 13.12
C GLY A 334 2.38 -6.06 11.86
N TYR A 335 2.76 -5.39 10.77
CA TYR A 335 3.04 -6.04 9.49
C TYR A 335 4.10 -5.28 8.71
N ALA A 336 4.79 -6.00 7.84
CA ALA A 336 5.67 -5.38 6.85
C ALA A 336 4.86 -5.01 5.62
N SER A 337 5.04 -3.77 5.12
CA SER A 337 4.27 -3.24 4.00
C SER A 337 5.05 -3.20 2.71
N HIS A 338 6.34 -3.02 2.77
CA HIS A 338 7.19 -2.86 1.60
C HIS A 338 8.63 -3.32 1.88
N ALA A 339 9.34 -3.70 0.82
CA ALA A 339 10.77 -3.90 0.84
C ALA A 339 11.40 -3.40 -0.46
N THR A 340 12.59 -2.83 -0.38
CA THR A 340 13.43 -2.50 -1.54
C THR A 340 14.27 -3.69 -1.98
N ASP A 341 14.86 -3.61 -3.17
CA ASP A 341 15.67 -4.67 -3.73
C ASP A 341 16.92 -5.02 -2.90
N ASP A 342 17.44 -4.03 -2.20
CA ASP A 342 18.62 -4.14 -1.34
C ASP A 342 18.28 -4.39 0.13
N GLY A 343 17.03 -4.74 0.44
CA GLY A 343 16.63 -5.20 1.78
C GLY A 343 16.28 -4.11 2.79
N LEU A 344 15.92 -2.89 2.34
CA LEU A 344 15.27 -1.91 3.21
C LEU A 344 13.79 -2.27 3.35
N GLY A 345 13.33 -2.57 4.55
CA GLY A 345 11.95 -2.93 4.85
C GLY A 345 11.17 -1.78 5.51
N ILE A 346 9.86 -1.72 5.29
CA ILE A 346 8.95 -0.84 5.98
C ILE A 346 8.02 -1.67 6.85
N ILE A 347 8.02 -1.39 8.14
CA ILE A 347 7.18 -2.02 9.14
C ILE A 347 6.11 -1.03 9.58
N LEU A 348 4.88 -1.47 9.63
CA LEU A 348 3.75 -0.70 10.14
C LEU A 348 3.28 -1.31 11.45
N LEU A 349 3.16 -0.48 12.49
CA LEU A 349 2.75 -0.89 13.81
C LEU A 349 1.24 -0.75 14.00
N GLY A 350 0.65 -1.71 14.67
CA GLY A 350 -0.80 -1.82 14.86
C GLY A 350 -1.46 -2.80 13.89
N THR A 351 -2.70 -3.18 14.20
CA THR A 351 -3.39 -4.27 13.48
C THR A 351 -4.40 -3.80 12.44
N PHE A 352 -4.92 -2.58 12.52
CA PHE A 352 -5.98 -2.10 11.62
C PHE A 352 -5.63 -0.81 10.86
N LEU A 353 -5.20 0.23 11.58
CA LEU A 353 -4.79 1.49 10.98
C LEU A 353 -3.38 1.77 11.47
N PRO A 354 -2.39 1.81 10.59
CA PRO A 354 -1.02 2.07 11.00
C PRO A 354 -0.92 3.49 11.55
N SER A 355 -0.47 3.59 12.78
CA SER A 355 -0.24 4.88 13.47
C SER A 355 1.19 5.39 13.30
N SER A 356 2.12 4.49 12.97
CA SER A 356 3.54 4.82 12.78
C SER A 356 4.22 3.76 11.92
N GLY A 357 5.31 4.14 11.28
CA GLY A 357 6.14 3.26 10.48
C GLY A 357 7.58 3.22 10.99
N ILE A 358 8.23 2.09 10.84
CA ILE A 358 9.65 1.87 11.13
C ILE A 358 10.36 1.45 9.86
N VAL A 359 11.52 2.03 9.61
CA VAL A 359 12.43 1.59 8.57
C VAL A 359 13.39 0.56 9.15
N TYR A 360 13.55 -0.56 8.47
CA TYR A 360 14.23 -1.75 8.96
C TYR A 360 15.20 -2.31 7.93
N ASP A 361 16.44 -2.59 8.33
CA ASP A 361 17.39 -3.34 7.51
C ASP A 361 17.12 -4.83 7.71
N ILE A 362 16.57 -5.48 6.65
CA ILE A 362 16.14 -6.88 6.72
C ILE A 362 17.34 -7.82 6.82
N GLU A 363 18.45 -7.50 6.15
CA GLU A 363 19.63 -8.37 6.10
C GLU A 363 20.40 -8.35 7.42
N HIS A 364 20.58 -7.17 8.00
CA HIS A 364 21.28 -7.01 9.28
C HIS A 364 20.36 -7.12 10.48
N GLN A 365 19.04 -7.17 10.28
CA GLN A 365 18.00 -7.26 11.30
C GLN A 365 18.09 -6.12 12.34
N VAL A 366 18.21 -4.88 11.86
CA VAL A 366 18.28 -3.68 12.71
C VAL A 366 17.28 -2.62 12.30
N SER A 367 16.74 -1.89 13.27
CA SER A 367 15.93 -0.69 13.03
C SER A 367 16.81 0.47 12.57
N LEU A 368 16.32 1.20 11.58
CA LEU A 368 16.94 2.45 11.10
C LEU A 368 16.18 3.69 11.58
N GLY A 369 15.24 3.53 12.53
CA GLY A 369 14.43 4.60 13.09
C GLY A 369 13.01 4.64 12.58
N SER A 370 12.27 5.69 12.97
CA SER A 370 10.93 5.95 12.45
C SER A 370 10.99 6.36 10.96
N VAL A 371 9.88 6.19 10.25
CA VAL A 371 9.78 6.63 8.85
C VAL A 371 10.06 8.13 8.73
N GLU A 372 9.54 8.94 9.66
CA GLU A 372 9.72 10.39 9.67
C GLU A 372 11.20 10.78 9.85
N GLU A 373 11.89 10.17 10.83
CA GLU A 373 13.32 10.40 11.06
C GLU A 373 14.15 9.97 9.85
N TRP A 374 13.89 8.77 9.35
CA TRP A 374 14.62 8.23 8.21
C TRP A 374 14.45 9.09 6.95
N VAL A 375 13.23 9.57 6.65
CA VAL A 375 12.98 10.47 5.52
C VAL A 375 13.66 11.83 5.75
N SER A 376 13.61 12.37 6.95
CA SER A 376 14.32 13.60 7.30
C SER A 376 15.83 13.47 7.09
N ASP A 377 16.42 12.38 7.54
CA ASP A 377 17.88 12.16 7.50
C ASP A 377 18.40 11.87 6.07
N ASN A 378 17.61 11.16 5.26
CA ASN A 378 18.03 10.73 3.93
C ASN A 378 17.58 11.69 2.81
N TYR A 379 16.48 12.42 2.99
CA TYR A 379 15.92 13.31 1.98
C TYR A 379 15.90 14.77 2.42
N GLY A 380 16.15 15.09 3.69
CA GLY A 380 16.06 16.44 4.25
C GLY A 380 14.63 16.99 4.22
N ILE A 381 13.62 16.15 4.30
CA ILE A 381 12.21 16.50 4.17
C ILE A 381 11.46 16.06 5.41
N VAL A 382 10.65 16.96 5.96
CA VAL A 382 9.72 16.62 7.05
C VAL A 382 8.38 16.23 6.44
N ILE A 383 8.00 14.98 6.65
CA ILE A 383 6.70 14.45 6.23
C ILE A 383 5.71 14.46 7.39
N PRO A 384 4.39 14.48 7.13
CA PRO A 384 3.41 14.27 8.19
C PRO A 384 3.53 12.84 8.73
N THR A 385 3.14 12.63 9.98
CA THR A 385 3.03 11.29 10.58
C THR A 385 2.17 10.40 9.70
N GLY A 386 2.74 9.30 9.24
CA GLY A 386 2.09 8.41 8.30
C GLY A 386 2.96 7.21 7.98
N TYR A 387 2.74 6.61 6.83
CA TYR A 387 3.46 5.42 6.40
C TYR A 387 3.85 5.47 4.93
N ILE A 388 4.97 4.83 4.61
CA ILE A 388 5.43 4.68 3.23
C ILE A 388 4.65 3.54 2.57
N THR A 389 4.13 3.79 1.37
CA THR A 389 3.43 2.81 0.54
C THR A 389 4.29 2.27 -0.59
N TYR A 390 5.29 3.04 -1.02
CA TYR A 390 6.21 2.62 -2.07
C TYR A 390 7.54 3.39 -2.00
N ILE A 391 8.63 2.69 -2.32
CA ILE A 391 9.98 3.24 -2.54
C ILE A 391 10.47 2.70 -3.87
N THR A 392 10.95 3.58 -4.77
CA THR A 392 11.53 3.15 -6.04
C THR A 392 12.80 2.32 -5.84
N PRO A 393 13.18 1.45 -6.81
CA PRO A 393 14.36 0.59 -6.70
C PRO A 393 15.65 1.35 -6.40
N ASP A 394 15.82 2.50 -7.02
CA ASP A 394 16.97 3.41 -6.85
C ASP A 394 16.86 4.32 -5.62
N ARG A 395 15.78 4.19 -4.85
CA ARG A 395 15.42 5.05 -3.71
C ARG A 395 15.31 6.54 -4.05
N SER A 396 15.22 6.90 -5.32
CA SER A 396 15.11 8.30 -5.73
C SER A 396 13.76 8.91 -5.36
N ARG A 397 12.74 8.08 -5.22
CA ARG A 397 11.36 8.53 -4.98
C ARG A 397 10.64 7.63 -3.99
N LEU A 398 9.79 8.25 -3.18
CA LEU A 398 8.88 7.52 -2.27
C LEU A 398 7.50 8.14 -2.33
N MET A 399 6.54 7.30 -2.05
CA MET A 399 5.16 7.69 -1.79
C MET A 399 4.72 7.14 -0.44
N GLY A 400 3.92 7.90 0.26
CA GLY A 400 3.30 7.47 1.49
C GLY A 400 1.90 8.03 1.62
N ASN A 401 1.20 7.59 2.65
CA ASN A 401 -0.13 8.02 2.98
C ASN A 401 -0.19 8.56 4.40
N VAL A 402 -1.09 9.51 4.62
CA VAL A 402 -1.49 10.01 5.93
C VAL A 402 -3.02 9.97 6.02
N LEU A 403 -3.53 9.70 7.21
CA LEU A 403 -4.94 9.77 7.50
C LEU A 403 -5.27 11.19 7.98
N GLU A 404 -6.01 11.95 7.19
CA GLU A 404 -6.54 13.26 7.59
C GLU A 404 -7.95 13.13 8.14
N SER A 405 -8.17 13.63 9.36
CA SER A 405 -9.52 13.80 9.90
C SER A 405 -10.20 14.99 9.25
N THR A 406 -11.40 14.79 8.76
CA THR A 406 -12.23 15.84 8.15
C THR A 406 -13.57 15.96 8.90
N ALA A 407 -14.32 17.01 8.64
CA ALA A 407 -15.65 17.23 9.25
C ALA A 407 -16.65 16.10 8.91
N VAL A 408 -16.40 15.32 7.86
CA VAL A 408 -17.28 14.24 7.39
C VAL A 408 -16.67 12.85 7.56
N GLY A 409 -15.52 12.72 8.21
CA GLY A 409 -14.84 11.44 8.46
C GLY A 409 -13.33 11.53 8.23
N THR A 410 -12.70 10.38 8.06
CA THR A 410 -11.27 10.27 7.77
C THR A 410 -11.07 10.02 6.28
N ARG A 411 -10.10 10.68 5.69
CA ARG A 411 -9.67 10.41 4.31
C ARG A 411 -8.18 10.03 4.27
N VAL A 412 -7.81 9.26 3.26
CA VAL A 412 -6.42 8.96 2.94
C VAL A 412 -5.87 10.06 2.03
N VAL A 413 -4.74 10.64 2.39
CA VAL A 413 -4.04 11.62 1.57
C VAL A 413 -2.66 11.08 1.26
N SER A 414 -2.33 10.99 -0.03
CA SER A 414 -0.99 10.59 -0.46
C SER A 414 -0.03 11.76 -0.46
N TRP A 415 1.21 11.49 -0.10
CA TRP A 415 2.34 12.40 -0.26
C TRP A 415 3.45 11.73 -1.07
N TYR A 416 4.26 12.54 -1.69
CA TYR A 416 5.31 12.11 -2.59
C TYR A 416 6.61 12.87 -2.31
N VAL A 417 7.74 12.17 -2.36
CA VAL A 417 9.09 12.72 -2.17
C VAL A 417 9.96 12.37 -3.37
N ALA A 418 10.69 13.37 -3.85
CA ALA A 418 11.66 13.28 -4.95
C ALA A 418 13.09 13.01 -4.43
N PRO A 419 14.12 13.01 -5.30
CA PRO A 419 15.46 12.49 -5.02
C PRO A 419 16.04 12.80 -3.66
N PRO A 420 16.82 11.89 -3.06
CA PRO A 420 17.52 12.14 -1.79
C PRO A 420 18.50 13.30 -1.92
N LEU A 421 18.91 13.85 -0.78
CA LEU A 421 20.00 14.80 -0.74
C LEU A 421 21.28 14.13 -1.23
N GLU A 422 22.01 14.80 -2.11
CA GLU A 422 23.40 14.43 -2.39
C GLU A 422 24.20 14.54 -1.07
N LYS A 423 24.81 13.44 -0.65
CA LYS A 423 25.65 13.39 0.57
C LYS A 423 27.04 13.89 0.30
#